data_2e97d70838297e3776d9b64ff7c52e54
#
_entry.id   2e97d70838297e3776d9b64ff7c52e54
#
_cell.length_a   1.000
_cell.length_b   1.000
_cell.length_c   1.000
_cell.angle_alpha   90.00
_cell.angle_beta   90.00
_cell.angle_gamma   90.00
#
_symmetry.space_group_name_H-M   'P 1'
#
loop_
_entity.id
_entity.type
_entity.pdbx_description
1 polymer ?
#
loop_
_entity_poly.entity_id
_entity_poly.type
_entity_poly.pdbx_seq_one_letter_code
_entity_poly.pdbx_strand_id
1 'polypeptide(L)'
;QRQMCIRDSVTEDEYIEMIRLKTAVLLAGSLKIGAILAGATAEDAENLYNFGMHIGVAFQLQDDLLDVYGDPEVFGKKIGGDILCNKKTYMLIKALNRADEKQHAELNRWLNAEAFQPSEKIEAVTEIYNQLNIRNICESKMREYYTFAMESLAAVAVAEDRKKELKNLVKLLMYREM
;
A
#
# COMPACT_ATOMS: atom_id res chain seq x y z
N GLN A 1 -3.71 -13.66 2.45
CA GLN A 1 -2.82 -13.26 3.55
C GLN A 1 -2.24 -14.48 4.30
N ARG A 2 -3.07 -15.41 4.80
CA ARG A 2 -2.59 -16.60 5.52
C ARG A 2 -1.64 -17.49 4.70
N GLN A 3 -1.91 -17.65 3.39
CA GLN A 3 -1.03 -18.40 2.49
C GLN A 3 0.32 -17.70 2.25
N MET A 4 0.35 -16.37 2.23
CA MET A 4 1.59 -15.59 2.08
C MET A 4 2.48 -15.66 3.32
N CYS A 5 1.91 -15.79 4.52
CA CYS A 5 2.69 -15.97 5.75
C CYS A 5 3.42 -17.33 5.83
N ILE A 6 2.94 -18.34 5.08
CA ILE A 6 3.48 -19.71 5.10
C ILE A 6 4.51 -19.95 3.99
N ARG A 7 4.51 -19.15 2.93
CA ARG A 7 5.44 -19.28 1.80
C ARG A 7 6.78 -18.59 2.10
N ASP A 8 7.87 -19.23 1.75
CA ASP A 8 9.22 -18.68 1.91
C ASP A 8 9.50 -17.51 0.96
N SER A 9 8.84 -17.49 -0.21
CA SER A 9 8.95 -16.39 -1.19
C SER A 9 7.56 -15.91 -1.62
N VAL A 10 7.40 -14.57 -1.67
CA VAL A 10 6.21 -13.88 -2.18
C VAL A 10 6.69 -12.88 -3.22
N THR A 11 6.07 -12.88 -4.40
CA THR A 11 6.36 -11.91 -5.46
C THR A 11 5.63 -10.59 -5.22
N GLU A 12 6.08 -9.54 -5.92
CA GLU A 12 5.40 -8.23 -5.91
C GLU A 12 3.97 -8.32 -6.41
N ASP A 13 3.75 -9.07 -7.49
CA ASP A 13 2.42 -9.25 -8.10
C ASP A 13 1.48 -9.98 -7.14
N GLU A 14 1.96 -11.01 -6.45
CA GLU A 14 1.17 -11.72 -5.43
C GLU A 14 0.80 -10.80 -4.26
N TYR A 15 1.72 -9.92 -3.85
CA TYR A 15 1.43 -8.93 -2.82
C TYR A 15 0.38 -7.90 -3.29
N ILE A 16 0.55 -7.32 -4.48
CA ILE A 16 -0.41 -6.36 -5.05
C ILE A 16 -1.79 -7.01 -5.20
N GLU A 17 -1.86 -8.24 -5.72
CA GLU A 17 -3.12 -8.98 -5.84
C GLU A 17 -3.77 -9.22 -4.47
N MET A 18 -3.00 -9.55 -3.46
CA MET A 18 -3.51 -9.75 -2.11
C MET A 18 -4.15 -8.48 -1.54
N ILE A 19 -3.47 -7.31 -1.63
CA ILE A 19 -4.03 -6.04 -1.14
C ILE A 19 -5.22 -5.57 -1.99
N ARG A 20 -5.19 -5.85 -3.30
CA ARG A 20 -6.32 -5.64 -4.21
C ARG A 20 -7.57 -6.37 -3.72
N LEU A 21 -7.44 -7.66 -3.47
CA LEU A 21 -8.55 -8.51 -3.01
C LEU A 21 -8.99 -8.20 -1.57
N LYS A 22 -8.05 -7.89 -0.69
CA LYS A 22 -8.31 -7.64 0.74
C LYS A 22 -9.01 -6.29 0.97
N THR A 23 -8.64 -5.26 0.24
CA THR A 23 -9.03 -3.86 0.53
C THR A 23 -9.70 -3.19 -0.67
N ALA A 24 -9.06 -3.19 -1.84
CA ALA A 24 -9.49 -2.37 -2.96
C ALA A 24 -10.81 -2.83 -3.58
N VAL A 25 -11.06 -4.14 -3.67
CA VAL A 25 -12.30 -4.71 -4.28
C VAL A 25 -13.56 -4.22 -3.57
N LEU A 26 -13.55 -4.14 -2.25
CA LEU A 26 -14.72 -3.68 -1.49
C LEU A 26 -15.00 -2.19 -1.76
N LEU A 27 -13.97 -1.36 -1.77
CA LEU A 27 -14.08 0.06 -2.08
C LEU A 27 -14.57 0.27 -3.51
N ALA A 28 -13.97 -0.43 -4.47
CA ALA A 28 -14.35 -0.38 -5.88
C ALA A 28 -15.81 -0.83 -6.12
N GLY A 29 -16.19 -1.96 -5.51
CA GLY A 29 -17.55 -2.47 -5.58
C GLY A 29 -18.58 -1.50 -5.01
N SER A 30 -18.28 -0.87 -3.88
CA SER A 30 -19.16 0.13 -3.26
C SER A 30 -19.40 1.34 -4.17
N LEU A 31 -18.35 1.85 -4.80
CA LEU A 31 -18.43 2.97 -5.75
C LEU A 31 -19.23 2.59 -6.99
N LYS A 32 -18.98 1.40 -7.56
CA LYS A 32 -19.73 0.90 -8.73
C LYS A 32 -21.21 0.72 -8.42
N ILE A 33 -21.55 0.12 -7.28
CA ILE A 33 -22.96 -0.06 -6.85
C ILE A 33 -23.61 1.30 -6.67
N GLY A 34 -22.96 2.26 -6.02
CA GLY A 34 -23.47 3.62 -5.86
C GLY A 34 -23.75 4.30 -7.22
N ALA A 35 -22.84 4.15 -8.18
CA ALA A 35 -23.02 4.68 -9.53
C ALA A 35 -24.22 4.06 -10.25
N ILE A 36 -24.37 2.74 -10.19
CA ILE A 36 -25.50 2.02 -10.81
C ILE A 36 -26.84 2.49 -10.20
N LEU A 37 -26.91 2.58 -8.89
CA LEU A 37 -28.12 3.03 -8.18
C LEU A 37 -28.47 4.50 -8.50
N ALA A 38 -27.47 5.33 -8.82
CA ALA A 38 -27.65 6.70 -9.27
C ALA A 38 -28.00 6.83 -10.75
N GLY A 39 -28.13 5.74 -11.49
CA GLY A 39 -28.47 5.74 -12.92
C GLY A 39 -27.30 6.08 -13.83
N ALA A 40 -26.06 5.88 -13.40
CA ALA A 40 -24.88 6.07 -14.22
C ALA A 40 -24.82 5.08 -15.40
N THR A 41 -24.13 5.47 -16.47
CA THR A 41 -23.82 4.55 -17.57
C THR A 41 -22.96 3.38 -17.09
N ALA A 42 -22.94 2.28 -17.83
CA ALA A 42 -22.06 1.14 -17.53
C ALA A 42 -20.58 1.56 -17.55
N GLU A 43 -20.21 2.47 -18.46
CA GLU A 43 -18.86 3.02 -18.60
C GLU A 43 -18.46 3.87 -17.37
N ASP A 44 -19.33 4.79 -16.94
CA ASP A 44 -19.09 5.60 -15.73
C ASP A 44 -19.00 4.74 -14.46
N ALA A 45 -19.87 3.72 -14.35
CA ALA A 45 -19.83 2.78 -13.24
C ALA A 45 -18.51 1.98 -13.23
N GLU A 46 -17.99 1.58 -14.40
CA GLU A 46 -16.69 0.92 -14.51
C GLU A 46 -15.53 1.86 -14.20
N ASN A 47 -15.58 3.10 -14.67
CA ASN A 47 -14.58 4.12 -14.33
C ASN A 47 -14.52 4.38 -12.82
N LEU A 48 -15.64 4.44 -12.12
CA LEU A 48 -15.70 4.55 -10.66
C LEU A 48 -15.20 3.28 -9.95
N TYR A 49 -15.45 2.10 -10.51
CA TYR A 49 -14.87 0.86 -10.03
C TYR A 49 -13.33 0.89 -10.11
N ASN A 50 -12.79 1.26 -11.27
CA ASN A 50 -11.35 1.35 -11.49
C ASN A 50 -10.70 2.42 -10.60
N PHE A 51 -11.35 3.57 -10.44
CA PHE A 51 -10.92 4.59 -9.47
C PHE A 51 -10.80 4.01 -8.05
N GLY A 52 -11.84 3.33 -7.56
CA GLY A 52 -11.84 2.73 -6.23
C GLY A 52 -10.80 1.62 -6.08
N MET A 53 -10.59 0.84 -7.13
CA MET A 53 -9.58 -0.21 -7.17
C MET A 53 -8.17 0.36 -7.00
N HIS A 54 -7.82 1.35 -7.80
CA HIS A 54 -6.49 1.95 -7.77
C HIS A 54 -6.22 2.72 -6.46
N ILE A 55 -7.21 3.47 -5.98
CA ILE A 55 -7.06 4.20 -4.70
C ILE A 55 -6.94 3.25 -3.51
N GLY A 56 -7.66 2.13 -3.53
CA GLY A 56 -7.55 1.12 -2.48
C GLY A 56 -6.18 0.45 -2.41
N VAL A 57 -5.55 0.19 -3.57
CA VAL A 57 -4.17 -0.31 -3.62
C VAL A 57 -3.18 0.76 -3.13
N ALA A 58 -3.29 2.01 -3.62
CA ALA A 58 -2.44 3.11 -3.18
C ALA A 58 -2.52 3.33 -1.66
N PHE A 59 -3.73 3.29 -1.10
CA PHE A 59 -3.98 3.42 0.33
C PHE A 59 -3.29 2.31 1.15
N GLN A 60 -3.33 1.07 0.68
CA GLN A 60 -2.69 -0.04 1.39
C GLN A 60 -1.15 0.05 1.34
N LEU A 61 -0.58 0.49 0.20
CA LEU A 61 0.85 0.77 0.10
C LEU A 61 1.27 1.90 1.06
N GLN A 62 0.42 2.92 1.21
CA GLN A 62 0.66 4.00 2.17
C GLN A 62 0.58 3.50 3.62
N ASP A 63 -0.39 2.65 3.96
CA ASP A 63 -0.52 2.08 5.31
C ASP A 63 0.75 1.30 5.70
N ASP A 64 1.28 0.47 4.79
CA ASP A 64 2.55 -0.23 5.01
C ASP A 64 3.74 0.75 5.13
N LEU A 65 3.75 1.84 4.36
CA LEU A 65 4.80 2.86 4.45
C LEU A 65 4.77 3.59 5.79
N LEU A 66 3.58 3.96 6.27
CA LEU A 66 3.38 4.63 7.54
C LEU A 66 3.71 3.74 8.73
N ASP A 67 3.57 2.42 8.63
CA ASP A 67 4.01 1.48 9.68
C ASP A 67 5.52 1.52 9.92
N VAL A 68 6.31 1.92 8.90
CA VAL A 68 7.78 2.02 9.02
C VAL A 68 8.27 3.45 9.24
N TYR A 69 7.66 4.42 8.55
CA TYR A 69 8.16 5.80 8.44
C TYR A 69 7.21 6.87 8.97
N GLY A 70 6.04 6.48 9.46
CA GLY A 70 5.06 7.41 10.00
C GLY A 70 5.48 8.03 11.33
N ASP A 71 4.83 9.13 11.72
CA ASP A 71 4.97 9.70 13.05
C ASP A 71 4.04 8.95 14.02
N PRO A 72 4.56 8.35 15.12
CA PRO A 72 3.74 7.64 16.10
C PRO A 72 2.66 8.50 16.75
N GLU A 73 2.91 9.81 16.92
CA GLU A 73 1.96 10.74 17.52
C GLU A 73 0.78 11.03 16.59
N VAL A 74 1.04 11.11 15.29
CA VAL A 74 0.04 11.34 14.24
C VAL A 74 -0.70 10.06 13.88
N PHE A 75 0.03 8.96 13.71
CA PHE A 75 -0.53 7.68 13.29
C PHE A 75 -1.29 6.95 14.41
N GLY A 76 -1.01 7.28 15.66
CA GLY A 76 -1.67 6.70 16.84
C GLY A 76 -1.37 5.22 17.08
N LYS A 77 -0.36 4.66 16.39
CA LYS A 77 0.09 3.26 16.52
C LYS A 77 1.60 3.22 16.73
N LYS A 78 2.08 2.12 17.34
CA LYS A 78 3.51 1.85 17.41
C LYS A 78 4.04 1.55 16.00
N ILE A 79 5.14 2.19 15.64
CA ILE A 79 5.84 1.99 14.37
C ILE A 79 6.57 0.65 14.37
N GLY A 80 6.70 0.04 13.17
CA GLY A 80 7.48 -1.17 12.95
C GLY A 80 6.76 -2.47 13.25
N GLY A 81 5.44 -2.44 13.44
CA GLY A 81 4.64 -3.64 13.68
C GLY A 81 4.78 -4.67 12.56
N ASP A 82 4.78 -4.24 11.32
CA ASP A 82 4.95 -5.10 10.15
C ASP A 82 6.34 -5.74 10.10
N ILE A 83 7.39 -5.01 10.50
CA ILE A 83 8.77 -5.53 10.62
C ILE A 83 8.83 -6.61 11.72
N LEU A 84 8.26 -6.33 12.87
CA LEU A 84 8.27 -7.28 14.00
C LEU A 84 7.55 -8.58 13.68
N CYS A 85 6.45 -8.51 12.94
CA CYS A 85 5.66 -9.68 12.52
C CYS A 85 6.19 -10.36 11.25
N ASN A 86 7.33 -9.95 10.70
CA ASN A 86 7.86 -10.45 9.42
C ASN A 86 6.82 -10.41 8.29
N LYS A 87 5.95 -9.40 8.30
CA LYS A 87 4.91 -9.24 7.28
C LYS A 87 5.55 -9.01 5.92
N LYS A 88 5.16 -9.82 4.94
CA LYS A 88 5.67 -9.74 3.57
C LYS A 88 5.01 -8.57 2.83
N THR A 89 5.41 -7.35 3.21
CA THR A 89 4.99 -6.10 2.58
C THR A 89 5.71 -5.87 1.26
N TYR A 90 5.21 -4.95 0.44
CA TYR A 90 5.90 -4.49 -0.75
C TYR A 90 7.34 -4.05 -0.47
N MET A 91 7.56 -3.36 0.66
CA MET A 91 8.89 -2.90 1.06
C MET A 91 9.85 -4.05 1.37
N LEU A 92 9.41 -5.07 2.14
CA LEU A 92 10.25 -6.22 2.43
C LEU A 92 10.58 -7.00 1.15
N ILE A 93 9.60 -7.23 0.27
CA ILE A 93 9.81 -7.91 -1.01
C ILE A 93 10.82 -7.15 -1.87
N LYS A 94 10.69 -5.82 -1.97
CA LYS A 94 11.65 -4.98 -2.71
C LYS A 94 13.05 -5.01 -2.07
N ALA A 95 13.14 -4.98 -0.76
CA ALA A 95 14.42 -5.05 -0.06
C ALA A 95 15.13 -6.38 -0.35
N LEU A 96 14.44 -7.51 -0.22
CA LEU A 96 15.00 -8.83 -0.52
C LEU A 96 15.46 -8.96 -1.98
N ASN A 97 14.70 -8.40 -2.93
CA ASN A 97 15.05 -8.45 -4.36
C ASN A 97 16.22 -7.55 -4.76
N ARG A 98 16.56 -6.53 -3.95
CA ARG A 98 17.60 -5.53 -4.26
C ARG A 98 18.84 -5.65 -3.38
N ALA A 99 18.74 -6.38 -2.28
CA ALA A 99 19.81 -6.55 -1.32
C ALA A 99 21.04 -7.23 -1.95
N ASP A 100 22.22 -6.73 -1.62
CA ASP A 100 23.46 -7.46 -1.87
C ASP A 100 23.58 -8.67 -0.91
N GLU A 101 24.63 -9.48 -1.06
CA GLU A 101 24.82 -10.69 -0.25
C GLU A 101 24.84 -10.40 1.26
N LYS A 102 25.48 -9.29 1.68
CA LYS A 102 25.60 -8.89 3.07
C LYS A 102 24.25 -8.42 3.64
N GLN A 103 23.57 -7.55 2.91
CA GLN A 103 22.24 -7.04 3.29
C GLN A 103 21.21 -8.16 3.33
N HIS A 104 21.27 -9.09 2.35
CA HIS A 104 20.38 -10.25 2.30
C HIS A 104 20.63 -11.19 3.48
N ALA A 105 21.87 -11.46 3.83
CA ALA A 105 22.22 -12.25 5.01
C ALA A 105 21.69 -11.60 6.31
N GLU A 106 21.83 -10.27 6.45
CA GLU A 106 21.34 -9.53 7.61
C GLU A 106 19.80 -9.52 7.68
N LEU A 107 19.10 -9.28 6.57
CA LEU A 107 17.63 -9.39 6.52
C LEU A 107 17.18 -10.80 6.94
N ASN A 108 17.80 -11.84 6.40
CA ASN A 108 17.45 -13.22 6.76
C ASN A 108 17.74 -13.54 8.23
N ARG A 109 18.81 -12.99 8.79
CA ARG A 109 19.09 -13.12 10.23
C ARG A 109 17.93 -12.59 11.07
N TRP A 110 17.41 -11.39 10.74
CA TRP A 110 16.28 -10.80 11.45
C TRP A 110 14.95 -11.49 11.20
N LEU A 111 14.73 -11.99 9.99
CA LEU A 111 13.50 -12.72 9.65
C LEU A 111 13.40 -14.08 10.37
N ASN A 112 14.54 -14.71 10.67
CA ASN A 112 14.61 -16.02 11.31
C ASN A 112 14.97 -15.94 12.82
N ALA A 113 15.14 -14.74 13.37
CA ALA A 113 15.47 -14.59 14.79
C ALA A 113 14.28 -14.99 15.67
N GLU A 114 14.49 -15.97 16.56
CA GLU A 114 13.50 -16.42 17.55
C GLU A 114 13.41 -15.50 18.77
N ALA A 115 14.54 -14.87 19.13
CA ALA A 115 14.64 -13.91 20.22
C ALA A 115 15.38 -12.64 19.76
N PHE A 116 14.79 -11.47 20.00
CA PHE A 116 15.36 -10.19 19.64
C PHE A 116 14.77 -9.06 20.47
N GLN A 117 15.51 -7.96 20.57
CA GLN A 117 14.97 -6.70 21.07
C GLN A 117 14.17 -6.02 19.95
N PRO A 118 12.89 -5.67 20.17
CA PRO A 118 12.04 -5.09 19.13
C PRO A 118 12.64 -3.83 18.47
N SER A 119 13.23 -2.93 19.26
CA SER A 119 13.85 -1.71 18.75
C SER A 119 15.04 -2.00 17.84
N GLU A 120 15.90 -2.95 18.19
CA GLU A 120 17.07 -3.32 17.40
C GLU A 120 16.68 -3.89 16.02
N LYS A 121 15.64 -4.75 16.01
CA LYS A 121 15.13 -5.31 14.74
C LYS A 121 14.54 -4.23 13.85
N ILE A 122 13.71 -3.34 14.40
CA ILE A 122 13.11 -2.24 13.64
C ILE A 122 14.20 -1.34 13.06
N GLU A 123 15.16 -0.92 13.88
CA GLU A 123 16.26 -0.04 13.47
C GLU A 123 17.11 -0.68 12.37
N ALA A 124 17.55 -1.92 12.56
CA ALA A 124 18.39 -2.62 11.59
C ALA A 124 17.69 -2.85 10.23
N VAL A 125 16.43 -3.27 10.24
CA VAL A 125 15.67 -3.50 9.00
C VAL A 125 15.36 -2.17 8.30
N THR A 126 14.98 -1.13 9.05
CA THR A 126 14.72 0.21 8.50
C THR A 126 15.99 0.80 7.88
N GLU A 127 17.16 0.61 8.51
CA GLU A 127 18.44 1.07 7.96
C GLU A 127 18.74 0.40 6.60
N ILE A 128 18.51 -0.91 6.47
CA ILE A 128 18.63 -1.60 5.18
C ILE A 128 17.64 -1.03 4.15
N TYR A 129 16.40 -0.75 4.53
CA TYR A 129 15.43 -0.11 3.65
C TYR A 129 15.91 1.26 3.17
N ASN A 130 16.52 2.06 4.05
CA ASN A 130 17.08 3.36 3.71
C ASN A 130 18.24 3.25 2.71
N GLN A 131 19.18 2.35 2.97
CA GLN A 131 20.32 2.09 2.07
C GLN A 131 19.88 1.65 0.68
N LEU A 132 18.82 0.85 0.59
CA LEU A 132 18.26 0.35 -0.66
C LEU A 132 17.25 1.31 -1.30
N ASN A 133 17.01 2.48 -0.69
CA ASN A 133 16.04 3.49 -1.14
C ASN A 133 14.61 2.94 -1.28
N ILE A 134 14.21 2.01 -0.40
CA ILE A 134 12.92 1.31 -0.46
C ILE A 134 11.76 2.27 -0.26
N ARG A 135 11.92 3.29 0.61
CA ARG A 135 10.90 4.33 0.82
C ARG A 135 10.47 4.96 -0.50
N ASN A 136 11.41 5.50 -1.26
CA ASN A 136 11.11 6.18 -2.53
C ASN A 136 10.52 5.23 -3.59
N ILE A 137 10.93 3.95 -3.58
CA ILE A 137 10.37 2.93 -4.48
C ILE A 137 8.89 2.70 -4.15
N CYS A 138 8.55 2.56 -2.86
CA CYS A 138 7.17 2.40 -2.40
C CYS A 138 6.32 3.63 -2.71
N GLU A 139 6.83 4.83 -2.40
CA GLU A 139 6.16 6.09 -2.74
C GLU A 139 5.93 6.27 -4.24
N SER A 140 6.88 5.82 -5.07
CA SER A 140 6.72 5.88 -6.54
C SER A 140 5.62 4.94 -7.01
N LYS A 141 5.55 3.72 -6.44
CA LYS A 141 4.48 2.77 -6.75
C LYS A 141 3.12 3.27 -6.29
N MET A 142 3.05 3.87 -5.11
CA MET A 142 1.85 4.52 -4.59
C MET A 142 1.36 5.65 -5.51
N ARG A 143 2.28 6.52 -5.99
CA ARG A 143 1.96 7.61 -6.93
C ARG A 143 1.45 7.08 -8.28
N GLU A 144 2.00 5.97 -8.77
CA GLU A 144 1.52 5.31 -10.00
C GLU A 144 0.04 4.93 -9.88
N TYR A 145 -0.34 4.24 -8.81
CA TYR A 145 -1.74 3.87 -8.56
C TYR A 145 -2.64 5.09 -8.32
N TYR A 146 -2.14 6.11 -7.63
CA TYR A 146 -2.87 7.38 -7.48
C TYR A 146 -3.16 8.02 -8.84
N THR A 147 -2.19 8.03 -9.76
CA THR A 147 -2.36 8.59 -11.11
C THR A 147 -3.43 7.82 -11.87
N PHE A 148 -3.38 6.49 -11.89
CA PHE A 148 -4.41 5.66 -12.53
C PHE A 148 -5.81 5.89 -11.94
N ALA A 149 -5.89 6.09 -10.63
CA ALA A 149 -7.15 6.44 -9.99
C ALA A 149 -7.69 7.78 -10.48
N MET A 150 -6.84 8.80 -10.55
CA MET A 150 -7.26 10.13 -11.00
C MET A 150 -7.64 10.16 -12.48
N GLU A 151 -6.98 9.38 -13.33
CA GLU A 151 -7.35 9.18 -14.73
C GLU A 151 -8.72 8.52 -14.85
N SER A 152 -8.97 7.45 -14.08
CA SER A 152 -10.28 6.79 -14.04
C SER A 152 -11.39 7.74 -13.58
N LEU A 153 -11.15 8.54 -12.54
CA LEU A 153 -12.11 9.55 -12.08
C LEU A 153 -12.33 10.66 -13.12
N ALA A 154 -11.30 11.07 -13.85
CA ALA A 154 -11.40 12.07 -14.90
C ALA A 154 -12.31 11.58 -16.05
N ALA A 155 -12.26 10.29 -16.38
CA ALA A 155 -13.05 9.67 -17.44
C ALA A 155 -14.55 9.58 -17.12
N VAL A 156 -14.98 9.72 -15.87
CA VAL A 156 -16.41 9.73 -15.50
C VAL A 156 -17.11 10.94 -16.12
N ALA A 157 -18.21 10.76 -16.84
CA ALA A 157 -18.90 11.79 -17.64
C ALA A 157 -19.85 12.66 -16.79
N VAL A 158 -19.33 13.24 -15.68
CA VAL A 158 -20.04 14.24 -14.86
C VAL A 158 -19.22 15.51 -14.72
N ALA A 159 -19.90 16.62 -14.37
CA ALA A 159 -19.23 17.91 -14.17
C ALA A 159 -18.17 17.82 -13.04
N GLU A 160 -17.09 18.59 -13.18
CA GLU A 160 -15.93 18.52 -12.26
C GLU A 160 -16.27 18.87 -10.81
N ASP A 161 -17.24 19.74 -10.59
CA ASP A 161 -17.75 20.09 -9.25
C ASP A 161 -18.33 18.88 -8.51
N ARG A 162 -18.97 17.95 -9.23
CA ARG A 162 -19.52 16.70 -8.67
C ARG A 162 -18.43 15.68 -8.28
N LYS A 163 -17.24 15.79 -8.87
CA LYS A 163 -16.08 14.93 -8.52
C LYS A 163 -15.29 15.46 -7.32
N LYS A 164 -15.57 16.71 -6.89
CA LYS A 164 -14.78 17.42 -5.89
C LYS A 164 -14.67 16.66 -4.56
N GLU A 165 -15.76 16.08 -4.08
CA GLU A 165 -15.77 15.36 -2.81
C GLU A 165 -14.90 14.10 -2.86
N LEU A 166 -14.94 13.34 -3.96
CA LEU A 166 -14.05 12.18 -4.14
C LEU A 166 -12.59 12.62 -4.24
N LYS A 167 -12.29 13.71 -4.95
CA LYS A 167 -10.93 14.29 -5.03
C LYS A 167 -10.43 14.74 -3.66
N ASN A 168 -11.29 15.37 -2.84
CA ASN A 168 -10.95 15.79 -1.49
C ASN A 168 -10.72 14.59 -0.57
N LEU A 169 -11.56 13.57 -0.64
CA LEU A 169 -11.39 12.33 0.12
C LEU A 169 -10.04 11.66 -0.20
N VAL A 170 -9.71 11.56 -1.49
CA VAL A 170 -8.43 10.98 -1.92
C VAL A 170 -7.25 11.77 -1.38
N LYS A 171 -7.29 13.11 -1.47
CA LYS A 171 -6.25 13.96 -0.88
C LYS A 171 -6.11 13.70 0.62
N LEU A 172 -7.22 13.63 1.36
CA LEU A 172 -7.21 13.36 2.79
C LEU A 172 -6.61 11.96 3.10
N LEU A 173 -6.91 10.96 2.28
CA LEU A 173 -6.40 9.60 2.47
C LEU A 173 -4.91 9.49 2.13
N MET A 174 -4.45 10.17 1.07
CA MET A 174 -3.08 10.05 0.54
C MET A 174 -2.08 11.04 1.15
N TYR A 175 -2.53 12.12 1.77
CA TYR A 175 -1.69 13.11 2.43
C TYR A 175 -1.94 13.12 3.95
N ARG A 176 -2.17 11.96 4.53
CA ARG A 176 -2.00 11.80 5.98
C ARG A 176 -0.54 12.16 6.27
N GLU A 177 -0.33 13.15 7.10
CA GLU A 177 0.99 13.68 7.40
C GLU A 177 1.96 12.56 7.79
N MET A 178 3.07 12.51 7.02
CA MET A 178 4.21 11.65 7.30
C MET A 178 5.14 12.37 8.28
#